data_abaaf0fc05810b5895bacec7563accfb
#
_entry.id   abaaf0fc05810b5895bacec7563accfb
#
_cell.length_a   1.000
_cell.length_b   1.000
_cell.length_c   1.000
_cell.angle_alpha   90.00
_cell.angle_beta   90.00
_cell.angle_gamma   90.00
#
_symmetry.space_group_name_H-M   'P 1'
#
loop_
_entity.id
_entity.type
_entity.pdbx_description
1 polymer ?
#
loop_
_entity_poly.entity_id
_entity_poly.type
_entity_poly.pdbx_seq_one_letter_code
_entity_poly.pdbx_strand_id
1 'polypeptide(L)'
;MSTSQDQNGSSAREPLWRCCDARRDLELAIGGVLRAEQQIKDNLREVKAQIHSCISRHLECLRSREVWLYEQVDLIYQLKEETLQQQAQQLYWTGQFDPQT
;
A
#
# COMPACT_ATOMS: atom_id res chain seq x y z
N MET A 1 19.89 -3.38 -74.18
CA MET A 1 18.44 -3.40 -73.85
C MET A 1 18.09 -4.28 -72.68
N SER A 2 18.77 -5.39 -72.49
CA SER A 2 18.54 -6.21 -71.29
C SER A 2 18.88 -5.51 -69.99
N THR A 3 19.82 -4.61 -70.01
CA THR A 3 20.21 -3.87 -68.80
C THR A 3 19.16 -2.88 -68.28
N SER A 4 18.30 -2.33 -69.10
CA SER A 4 17.26 -1.42 -68.64
C SER A 4 16.07 -2.18 -68.00
N GLN A 5 15.81 -3.38 -68.41
CA GLN A 5 14.79 -4.25 -67.77
C GLN A 5 15.26 -4.70 -66.41
N ASP A 6 16.55 -5.05 -66.27
CA ASP A 6 17.14 -5.43 -64.99
C ASP A 6 17.15 -4.27 -64.01
N GLN A 7 17.44 -3.05 -64.47
CA GLN A 7 17.38 -1.84 -63.65
C GLN A 7 15.96 -1.57 -63.19
N ASN A 8 14.94 -1.74 -64.01
CA ASN A 8 13.56 -1.54 -63.58
C ASN A 8 13.11 -2.56 -62.54
N GLY A 9 13.53 -3.83 -62.70
CA GLY A 9 13.26 -4.87 -61.74
C GLY A 9 13.94 -4.59 -60.40
N SER A 10 15.17 -4.12 -60.42
CA SER A 10 15.90 -3.74 -59.23
C SER A 10 15.27 -2.54 -58.50
N SER A 11 14.83 -1.53 -59.26
CA SER A 11 14.13 -0.36 -58.68
C SER A 11 12.81 -0.71 -58.06
N ALA A 12 12.09 -1.69 -58.59
CA ALA A 12 10.82 -2.14 -58.00
C ALA A 12 11.01 -2.94 -56.71
N ARG A 13 12.11 -3.67 -56.61
CA ARG A 13 12.40 -4.46 -55.37
C ARG A 13 12.78 -3.62 -54.18
N GLU A 14 13.59 -2.58 -54.35
CA GLU A 14 14.03 -1.72 -53.27
C GLU A 14 12.87 -1.06 -52.51
N PRO A 15 11.86 -0.46 -53.16
CA PRO A 15 10.73 0.11 -52.41
C PRO A 15 9.94 -0.91 -51.61
N LEU A 16 9.77 -2.14 -52.09
CA LEU A 16 9.10 -3.20 -51.38
C LEU A 16 9.86 -3.60 -50.10
N TRP A 17 11.17 -3.73 -50.21
CA TRP A 17 12.01 -4.01 -49.06
C TRP A 17 11.93 -2.92 -48.00
N ARG A 18 11.98 -1.66 -48.42
CA ARG A 18 11.83 -0.50 -47.50
C ARG A 18 10.47 -0.47 -46.83
N CYS A 19 9.41 -0.80 -47.55
CA CYS A 19 8.07 -0.90 -47.00
C CYS A 19 7.97 -2.04 -45.95
N CYS A 20 8.56 -3.19 -46.25
CA CYS A 20 8.60 -4.29 -45.30
C CYS A 20 9.39 -3.96 -44.03
N ASP A 21 10.54 -3.31 -44.14
CA ASP A 21 11.36 -2.89 -43.02
C ASP A 21 10.66 -1.82 -42.20
N ALA A 22 10.04 -0.83 -42.86
CA ALA A 22 9.28 0.22 -42.15
C ALA A 22 8.09 -0.38 -41.41
N ARG A 23 7.40 -1.36 -42.00
CA ARG A 23 6.30 -2.05 -41.33
C ARG A 23 6.77 -2.83 -40.13
N ARG A 24 7.90 -3.54 -40.27
CA ARG A 24 8.49 -4.28 -39.14
C ARG A 24 8.91 -3.34 -38.01
N ASP A 25 9.55 -2.23 -38.33
CA ASP A 25 9.97 -1.23 -37.34
C ASP A 25 8.76 -0.65 -36.61
N LEU A 26 7.67 -0.39 -37.35
CA LEU A 26 6.43 0.12 -36.77
C LEU A 26 5.80 -0.92 -35.83
N GLU A 27 5.76 -2.19 -36.24
CA GLU A 27 5.23 -3.29 -35.43
C GLU A 27 6.04 -3.44 -34.13
N LEU A 28 7.37 -3.34 -34.19
CA LEU A 28 8.24 -3.40 -33.05
C LEU A 28 8.01 -2.18 -32.12
N ALA A 29 7.82 -1.00 -32.69
CA ALA A 29 7.52 0.21 -31.92
C ALA A 29 6.18 0.09 -31.23
N ILE A 30 5.15 -0.39 -31.89
CA ILE A 30 3.83 -0.65 -31.29
C ILE A 30 3.94 -1.67 -30.16
N GLY A 31 4.67 -2.76 -30.39
CA GLY A 31 4.91 -3.77 -29.35
C GLY A 31 5.61 -3.18 -28.11
N GLY A 32 6.58 -2.28 -28.34
CA GLY A 32 7.27 -1.56 -27.26
C GLY A 32 6.33 -0.66 -26.45
N VAL A 33 5.45 0.07 -27.14
CA VAL A 33 4.47 0.93 -26.48
C VAL A 33 3.47 0.09 -25.68
N LEU A 34 3.00 -1.02 -26.22
CA LEU A 34 2.06 -1.90 -25.51
C LEU A 34 2.68 -2.51 -24.26
N ARG A 35 3.97 -2.89 -24.34
CA ARG A 35 4.69 -3.39 -23.17
C ARG A 35 4.87 -2.31 -22.11
N ALA A 36 5.21 -1.09 -22.53
CA ALA A 36 5.33 0.04 -21.63
C ALA A 36 4.00 0.37 -20.95
N GLU A 37 2.90 0.34 -21.70
CA GLU A 37 1.56 0.53 -21.17
C GLU A 37 1.22 -0.52 -20.11
N GLN A 38 1.51 -1.78 -20.39
CA GLN A 38 1.27 -2.87 -19.44
C GLN A 38 2.12 -2.69 -18.18
N GLN A 39 3.37 -2.30 -18.32
CA GLN A 39 4.26 -2.05 -17.19
C GLN A 39 3.74 -0.92 -16.33
N ILE A 40 3.24 0.15 -16.93
CA ILE A 40 2.64 1.27 -16.20
C ILE A 40 1.41 0.79 -15.42
N LYS A 41 0.57 -0.02 -16.02
CA LYS A 41 -0.60 -0.60 -15.34
C LYS A 41 -0.20 -1.49 -14.17
N ASP A 42 0.82 -2.32 -14.36
CA ASP A 42 1.33 -3.20 -13.29
C ASP A 42 1.93 -2.38 -12.16
N ASN A 43 2.70 -1.35 -12.47
CA ASN A 43 3.26 -0.44 -11.49
C ASN A 43 2.17 0.28 -10.70
N LEU A 44 1.10 0.71 -11.38
CA LEU A 44 -0.03 1.35 -10.72
C LEU A 44 -0.70 0.41 -9.72
N ARG A 45 -0.92 -0.84 -10.09
CA ARG A 45 -1.48 -1.86 -9.18
C ARG A 45 -0.59 -2.09 -7.98
N GLU A 46 0.72 -2.20 -8.22
CA GLU A 46 1.70 -2.41 -7.15
C GLU A 46 1.75 -1.23 -6.19
N VAL A 47 1.77 -0.01 -6.70
CA VAL A 47 1.75 1.20 -5.86
C VAL A 47 0.49 1.24 -5.02
N LYS A 48 -0.67 0.96 -5.60
CA LYS A 48 -1.93 0.90 -4.85
C LYS A 48 -1.90 -0.17 -3.77
N ALA A 49 -1.35 -1.35 -4.07
CA ALA A 49 -1.21 -2.43 -3.10
C ALA A 49 -0.27 -2.04 -1.96
N GLN A 50 0.83 -1.36 -2.25
CA GLN A 50 1.77 -0.86 -1.24
C GLN A 50 1.12 0.18 -0.34
N ILE A 51 0.35 1.10 -0.91
CA ILE A 51 -0.40 2.11 -0.15
C ILE A 51 -1.39 1.42 0.78
N HIS A 52 -2.15 0.46 0.26
CA HIS A 52 -3.12 -0.28 1.06
C HIS A 52 -2.45 -1.03 2.21
N SER A 53 -1.34 -1.72 1.95
CA SER A 53 -0.59 -2.44 2.97
C SER A 53 -0.04 -1.50 4.05
N CYS A 54 0.47 -0.34 3.65
CA CYS A 54 0.99 0.66 4.56
C CYS A 54 -0.12 1.20 5.48
N ILE A 55 -1.26 1.58 4.91
CA ILE A 55 -2.40 2.09 5.66
C ILE A 55 -2.95 1.01 6.60
N SER A 56 -3.10 -0.23 6.12
CA SER A 56 -3.60 -1.34 6.93
C SER A 56 -2.69 -1.59 8.14
N ARG A 57 -1.38 -1.51 7.95
CA ARG A 57 -0.40 -1.67 9.04
C ARG A 57 -0.54 -0.56 10.07
N HIS A 58 -0.70 0.68 9.63
CA HIS A 58 -0.90 1.81 10.53
C HIS A 58 -2.21 1.70 11.28
N LEU A 59 -3.28 1.25 10.64
CA LEU A 59 -4.57 1.01 11.31
C LEU A 59 -4.46 -0.07 12.37
N GLU A 60 -3.74 -1.15 12.10
CA GLU A 60 -3.47 -2.19 13.10
C GLU A 60 -2.68 -1.64 14.29
N CYS A 61 -1.65 -0.85 14.03
CA CYS A 61 -0.86 -0.21 15.08
C CYS A 61 -1.74 0.71 15.94
N LEU A 62 -2.61 1.49 15.31
CA LEU A 62 -3.53 2.38 16.01
C LEU A 62 -4.53 1.59 16.86
N ARG A 63 -5.07 0.49 16.34
CA ARG A 63 -5.98 -0.37 17.09
C ARG A 63 -5.29 -1.02 18.29
N SER A 64 -4.09 -1.53 18.10
CA SER A 64 -3.30 -2.07 19.21
C SER A 64 -3.03 -1.03 20.27
N ARG A 65 -2.74 0.19 19.86
CA ARG A 65 -2.54 1.32 20.76
C ARG A 65 -3.81 1.68 21.52
N GLU A 66 -4.93 1.67 20.84
CA GLU A 66 -6.25 1.92 21.44
C GLU A 66 -6.54 0.90 22.52
N VAL A 67 -6.39 -0.39 22.26
CA VAL A 67 -6.59 -1.46 23.24
C VAL A 67 -5.66 -1.28 24.44
N TRP A 68 -4.40 -1.00 24.18
CA TRP A 68 -3.42 -0.76 25.24
C TRP A 68 -3.82 0.43 26.11
N LEU A 69 -4.29 1.53 25.51
CA LEU A 69 -4.73 2.71 26.25
C LEU A 69 -5.96 2.38 27.12
N TYR A 70 -6.92 1.63 26.63
CA TYR A 70 -8.07 1.20 27.41
C TYR A 70 -7.65 0.34 28.60
N GLU A 71 -6.72 -0.56 28.40
CA GLU A 71 -6.19 -1.39 29.48
C GLU A 71 -5.50 -0.53 30.55
N GLN A 72 -4.77 0.48 30.15
CA GLN A 72 -4.11 1.40 31.09
C GLN A 72 -5.15 2.20 31.87
N VAL A 73 -6.17 2.71 31.22
CA VAL A 73 -7.25 3.46 31.89
C VAL A 73 -7.99 2.56 32.87
N ASP A 74 -8.32 1.34 32.48
CA ASP A 74 -8.99 0.37 33.34
C ASP A 74 -8.13 0.05 34.57
N LEU A 75 -6.83 -0.14 34.39
CA LEU A 75 -5.92 -0.40 35.49
C LEU A 75 -5.85 0.78 36.46
N ILE A 76 -5.73 1.99 35.96
CA ILE A 76 -5.70 3.21 36.77
C ILE A 76 -7.01 3.35 37.56
N TYR A 77 -8.15 3.12 36.91
CA TYR A 77 -9.45 3.19 37.54
C TYR A 77 -9.57 2.15 38.69
N GLN A 78 -9.15 0.92 38.41
CA GLN A 78 -9.16 -0.15 39.39
C GLN A 78 -8.32 0.17 40.61
N LEU A 79 -7.12 0.70 40.41
CA LEU A 79 -6.23 1.11 41.50
C LEU A 79 -6.84 2.24 42.32
N LYS A 80 -7.47 3.22 41.70
CA LYS A 80 -8.17 4.30 42.38
C LYS A 80 -9.35 3.79 43.19
N GLU A 81 -10.13 2.87 42.62
CA GLU A 81 -11.25 2.25 43.30
C GLU A 81 -10.80 1.49 44.52
N GLU A 82 -9.76 0.68 44.44
CA GLU A 82 -9.16 -0.03 45.57
C GLU A 82 -8.67 0.90 46.64
N THR A 83 -8.00 1.99 46.27
CA THR A 83 -7.52 3.00 47.21
C THR A 83 -8.68 3.64 47.96
N LEU A 84 -9.75 4.01 47.25
CA LEU A 84 -10.92 4.60 47.90
C LEU A 84 -11.62 3.62 48.81
N GLN A 85 -11.71 2.36 48.44
CA GLN A 85 -12.26 1.31 49.30
C GLN A 85 -11.43 1.15 50.57
N GLN A 86 -10.12 1.13 50.45
CA GLN A 86 -9.22 1.06 51.60
C GLN A 86 -9.39 2.26 52.55
N GLN A 87 -9.49 3.45 51.97
CA GLN A 87 -9.73 4.66 52.76
C GLN A 87 -11.08 4.59 53.50
N ALA A 88 -12.10 4.13 52.82
CA ALA A 88 -13.43 3.96 53.44
C ALA A 88 -13.38 2.97 54.57
N GLN A 89 -12.67 1.85 54.42
CA GLN A 89 -12.49 0.87 55.48
C GLN A 89 -11.73 1.45 56.67
N GLN A 90 -10.65 2.19 56.43
CA GLN A 90 -9.89 2.84 57.49
C GLN A 90 -10.75 3.82 58.27
N LEU A 91 -11.52 4.62 57.58
CA LEU A 91 -12.43 5.56 58.24
C LEU A 91 -13.51 4.84 59.03
N TYR A 92 -14.05 3.75 58.54
CA TYR A 92 -15.01 2.94 59.24
C TYR A 92 -14.43 2.36 60.55
N TRP A 93 -13.25 1.76 60.49
CA TRP A 93 -12.56 1.22 61.67
C TRP A 93 -12.19 2.30 62.66
N THR A 94 -11.73 3.46 62.18
CA THR A 94 -11.40 4.59 63.02
C THR A 94 -12.65 5.07 63.79
N GLY A 95 -13.77 5.17 63.10
CA GLY A 95 -15.04 5.52 63.71
C GLY A 95 -15.53 4.52 64.72
N GLN A 96 -15.33 3.22 64.46
CA GLN A 96 -15.71 2.15 65.38
C GLN A 96 -14.89 2.17 66.68
N PHE A 97 -13.62 2.51 66.58
CA PHE A 97 -12.73 2.52 67.73
C PHE A 97 -12.60 3.90 68.39
N ASP A 98 -13.42 4.85 68.01
CA ASP A 98 -13.45 6.17 68.65
C ASP A 98 -13.99 6.04 70.07
N PRO A 99 -13.22 6.44 71.07
CA PRO A 99 -13.64 6.28 72.46
C PRO A 99 -14.83 7.15 72.84
N GLN A 100 -15.24 8.09 72.01
CA GLN A 100 -16.41 8.92 72.27
C GLN A 100 -17.71 8.30 71.81
N THR A 101 -17.60 7.24 71.05
CA THR A 101 -18.75 6.49 70.59
C THR A 101 -18.91 5.22 71.43
#